data_ddd2596b531f10dc0d3b750b22740e64
#
_entry.id   ddd2596b531f10dc0d3b750b22740e64
#
_cell.length_a   1.000
_cell.length_b   1.000
_cell.length_c   1.000
_cell.angle_alpha   90.00
_cell.angle_beta   90.00
_cell.angle_gamma   90.00
#
_symmetry.space_group_name_H-M   'P 1'
#
loop_
_entity.id
_entity.type
_entity.pdbx_description
1 polymer ?
#
loop_
_entity_poly.entity_id
_entity_poly.type
_entity_poly.pdbx_seq_one_letter_code
_entity_poly.pdbx_strand_id
1 'polypeptide(L)'
;MTFPIGTLLALATAALALPAAAQEVTLKFHHIWNPQAMASVNVIGPWCDKIAKESANKLKCQILPAMSGGGTPPQLVDRVKDGVDDLVITLPGYTAGRFPSTEVFELPFMTNSAEVGARASWDYINKYSLKEFPGTKLLATWVHDEGYVHTNGHQVKTLADFKGLKMRAPTRQTNKLLAALGASPVGMPLPAIPDAVGKGTIDGFLLPWEVMPSLKLQEMVKFHSETDPSRPALYSAVFVFAMNQAKYDSLPADLKKVIDANSGAALSQQIGKIWDGSQAAGRKAAQDRGNSFYMIPASELDNWVKALAPLYDEWIADMDKRGNNGKAMLAEARELLVKYKK
;
A
#
# COMPACT_ATOMS: atom_id res chain seq x y z
N MET A 1 60.62 -60.88 39.84
CA MET A 1 59.31 -60.83 39.21
C MET A 1 58.96 -59.38 39.07
N THR A 2 59.17 -58.82 37.88
CA THR A 2 58.95 -57.37 37.54
C THR A 2 57.77 -57.29 36.61
N PHE A 3 56.71 -56.51 36.99
CA PHE A 3 55.59 -56.21 36.15
C PHE A 3 55.84 -54.91 35.43
N PRO A 4 55.49 -54.75 34.14
CA PRO A 4 55.68 -53.55 33.41
C PRO A 4 54.47 -52.62 33.58
N ILE A 5 54.79 -51.37 33.71
CA ILE A 5 53.87 -50.21 33.79
C ILE A 5 53.25 -49.96 32.38
N GLY A 6 51.92 -50.09 32.26
CA GLY A 6 51.20 -49.81 31.04
C GLY A 6 50.93 -48.30 30.95
N THR A 7 51.39 -47.70 29.84
CA THR A 7 51.16 -46.27 29.49
C THR A 7 49.77 -46.12 28.88
N LEU A 8 48.84 -45.41 29.56
CA LEU A 8 47.54 -45.00 29.01
C LEU A 8 47.76 -43.83 28.04
N LEU A 9 47.52 -44.08 26.77
CA LEU A 9 47.45 -43.05 25.73
C LEU A 9 46.06 -42.39 25.77
N ALA A 10 45.95 -41.17 26.24
CA ALA A 10 44.72 -40.36 26.18
C ALA A 10 44.57 -39.81 24.73
N LEU A 11 43.64 -40.35 23.95
CA LEU A 11 43.22 -39.75 22.68
C LEU A 11 42.34 -38.49 23.00
N ALA A 12 42.89 -37.31 22.77
CA ALA A 12 42.14 -36.06 22.74
C ALA A 12 41.38 -35.99 21.42
N THR A 13 40.07 -36.24 21.44
CA THR A 13 39.17 -35.97 20.30
C THR A 13 38.95 -34.46 20.17
N ALA A 14 39.68 -33.82 19.26
CA ALA A 14 39.39 -32.47 18.82
C ALA A 14 38.05 -32.48 18.05
N ALA A 15 36.97 -32.03 18.67
CA ALA A 15 35.71 -31.78 17.99
C ALA A 15 35.93 -30.62 17.04
N LEU A 16 36.09 -30.88 15.76
CA LEU A 16 36.02 -29.90 14.70
C LEU A 16 34.61 -29.33 14.69
N ALA A 17 34.43 -28.14 15.29
CA ALA A 17 33.21 -27.32 15.13
C ALA A 17 33.15 -26.94 13.64
N LEU A 18 32.40 -27.71 12.86
CA LEU A 18 32.02 -27.31 11.49
C LEU A 18 31.28 -25.98 11.63
N PRO A 19 31.65 -24.93 10.87
CA PRO A 19 30.88 -23.70 10.84
C PRO A 19 29.47 -24.13 10.42
N ALA A 20 28.49 -23.87 11.30
CA ALA A 20 27.07 -24.02 10.95
C ALA A 20 26.85 -23.20 9.68
N ALA A 21 26.65 -23.87 8.56
CA ALA A 21 26.29 -23.17 7.31
C ALA A 21 25.09 -22.29 7.65
N ALA A 22 25.29 -20.98 7.55
CA ALA A 22 24.26 -20.03 7.91
C ALA A 22 23.05 -20.32 7.02
N GLN A 23 21.97 -20.81 7.60
CA GLN A 23 20.78 -21.27 6.90
C GLN A 23 20.20 -20.12 6.07
N GLU A 24 20.17 -20.28 4.75
CA GLU A 24 19.49 -19.35 3.85
C GLU A 24 17.99 -19.37 4.13
N VAL A 25 17.39 -18.19 4.20
CA VAL A 25 15.96 -18.02 4.39
C VAL A 25 15.39 -17.32 3.16
N THR A 26 14.54 -18.03 2.42
CA THR A 26 13.79 -17.46 1.31
C THR A 26 12.42 -16.99 1.81
N LEU A 27 12.11 -15.71 1.61
CA LEU A 27 10.85 -15.08 1.98
C LEU A 27 9.92 -15.01 0.77
N LYS A 28 8.74 -15.61 0.85
CA LYS A 28 7.70 -15.49 -0.16
C LYS A 28 7.08 -14.11 -0.07
N PHE A 29 7.31 -13.28 -1.09
CA PHE A 29 6.82 -11.90 -1.15
C PHE A 29 5.72 -11.77 -2.19
N HIS A 30 4.48 -11.64 -1.75
CA HIS A 30 3.29 -11.62 -2.59
C HIS A 30 2.70 -10.22 -2.70
N HIS A 31 2.31 -9.81 -3.92
CA HIS A 31 1.73 -8.50 -4.19
C HIS A 31 0.86 -8.44 -5.45
N ILE A 32 0.15 -7.32 -5.61
CA ILE A 32 -0.89 -7.12 -6.63
C ILE A 32 -0.38 -6.62 -7.98
N TRP A 33 0.81 -6.03 -8.05
CA TRP A 33 1.33 -5.38 -9.25
C TRP A 33 2.02 -6.37 -10.19
N ASN A 34 1.99 -6.07 -11.49
CA ASN A 34 2.81 -6.81 -12.45
C ASN A 34 4.31 -6.48 -12.29
N PRO A 35 5.22 -7.29 -12.88
CA PRO A 35 6.66 -7.09 -12.69
C PRO A 35 7.19 -5.74 -13.19
N GLN A 36 6.53 -5.10 -14.15
CA GLN A 36 6.94 -3.83 -14.75
C GLN A 36 6.35 -2.61 -14.03
N ALA A 37 5.47 -2.79 -13.07
CA ALA A 37 4.90 -1.69 -12.31
C ALA A 37 5.96 -0.97 -11.47
N MET A 38 5.79 0.34 -11.30
CA MET A 38 6.68 1.19 -10.51
C MET A 38 6.97 0.60 -9.12
N ALA A 39 5.94 0.13 -8.43
CA ALA A 39 6.09 -0.50 -7.11
C ALA A 39 7.01 -1.74 -7.14
N SER A 40 6.89 -2.57 -8.19
CA SER A 40 7.74 -3.77 -8.34
C SER A 40 9.19 -3.40 -8.62
N VAL A 41 9.42 -2.42 -9.51
CA VAL A 41 10.75 -2.03 -9.99
C VAL A 41 11.48 -1.13 -9.00
N ASN A 42 10.79 -0.19 -8.37
CA ASN A 42 11.43 0.86 -7.57
C ASN A 42 11.35 0.61 -6.05
N VAL A 43 10.51 -0.32 -5.59
CA VAL A 43 10.35 -0.61 -4.16
C VAL A 43 10.64 -2.07 -3.84
N ILE A 44 9.88 -3.01 -4.42
CA ILE A 44 9.92 -4.42 -4.01
C ILE A 44 11.26 -5.07 -4.38
N GLY A 45 11.67 -4.97 -5.64
CA GLY A 45 12.96 -5.48 -6.11
C GLY A 45 14.14 -4.90 -5.31
N PRO A 46 14.30 -3.56 -5.28
CA PRO A 46 15.38 -2.92 -4.52
C PRO A 46 15.39 -3.23 -3.02
N TRP A 47 14.22 -3.37 -2.38
CA TRP A 47 14.15 -3.79 -0.98
C TRP A 47 14.67 -5.22 -0.80
N CYS A 48 14.26 -6.14 -1.67
CA CYS A 48 14.73 -7.53 -1.65
C CYS A 48 16.25 -7.63 -1.88
N ASP A 49 16.79 -6.88 -2.85
CA ASP A 49 18.22 -6.82 -3.13
C ASP A 49 19.00 -6.27 -1.94
N LYS A 50 18.44 -5.25 -1.27
CA LYS A 50 19.07 -4.62 -0.11
C LYS A 50 19.17 -5.58 1.07
N ILE A 51 18.08 -6.28 1.43
CA ILE A 51 18.14 -7.25 2.54
C ILE A 51 19.04 -8.45 2.20
N ALA A 52 19.08 -8.88 0.94
CA ALA A 52 20.00 -9.93 0.51
C ALA A 52 21.46 -9.48 0.70
N LYS A 53 21.80 -8.28 0.23
CA LYS A 53 23.16 -7.73 0.37
C LYS A 53 23.55 -7.56 1.84
N GLU A 54 22.70 -6.98 2.67
CA GLU A 54 22.97 -6.70 4.08
C GLU A 54 23.01 -7.94 4.95
N SER A 55 22.36 -9.04 4.52
CA SER A 55 22.41 -10.34 5.18
C SER A 55 23.51 -11.28 4.65
N ALA A 56 24.40 -10.79 3.81
CA ALA A 56 25.39 -11.64 3.10
C ALA A 56 24.71 -12.81 2.33
N ASN A 57 23.60 -12.52 1.66
CA ASN A 57 22.75 -13.44 0.91
C ASN A 57 22.04 -14.53 1.73
N LYS A 58 21.96 -14.37 3.05
CA LYS A 58 21.19 -15.28 3.90
C LYS A 58 19.68 -15.03 3.82
N LEU A 59 19.23 -13.78 3.55
CA LEU A 59 17.84 -13.45 3.26
C LEU A 59 17.68 -13.27 1.75
N LYS A 60 16.69 -13.96 1.17
CA LYS A 60 16.33 -13.84 -0.25
C LYS A 60 14.81 -13.70 -0.38
N CYS A 61 14.33 -13.02 -1.41
CA CYS A 61 12.91 -12.99 -1.74
C CYS A 61 12.59 -13.96 -2.88
N GLN A 62 11.48 -14.66 -2.72
CA GLN A 62 10.73 -15.25 -3.82
C GLN A 62 9.57 -14.30 -4.11
N ILE A 63 9.74 -13.40 -5.09
CA ILE A 63 8.71 -12.43 -5.45
C ILE A 63 7.61 -13.12 -6.25
N LEU A 64 6.35 -12.93 -5.82
CA LEU A 64 5.13 -13.49 -6.40
C LEU A 64 4.25 -12.32 -6.91
N PRO A 65 4.55 -11.78 -8.11
CA PRO A 65 3.87 -10.60 -8.64
C PRO A 65 2.47 -10.92 -9.18
N ALA A 66 1.63 -9.91 -9.34
CA ALA A 66 0.31 -10.01 -10.00
C ALA A 66 -0.55 -11.16 -9.48
N MET A 67 -0.54 -11.40 -8.17
CA MET A 67 -1.26 -12.49 -7.52
C MET A 67 -0.83 -13.91 -7.98
N SER A 68 0.39 -14.08 -8.51
CA SER A 68 0.90 -15.38 -9.00
C SER A 68 1.04 -16.45 -7.90
N GLY A 69 1.04 -16.04 -6.62
CA GLY A 69 0.97 -16.94 -5.47
C GLY A 69 -0.44 -17.48 -5.16
N GLY A 70 -1.42 -17.12 -6.00
CA GLY A 70 -2.82 -17.51 -5.85
C GLY A 70 -3.60 -16.65 -4.85
N GLY A 71 -4.91 -16.87 -4.78
CA GLY A 71 -5.83 -16.06 -3.99
C GLY A 71 -6.23 -14.75 -4.70
N THR A 72 -6.84 -13.84 -3.94
CA THR A 72 -7.32 -12.55 -4.41
C THR A 72 -6.72 -11.42 -3.57
N PRO A 73 -6.62 -10.17 -4.08
CA PRO A 73 -6.07 -9.05 -3.32
C PRO A 73 -6.66 -8.85 -1.91
N PRO A 74 -7.98 -8.98 -1.67
CA PRO A 74 -8.54 -8.92 -0.32
C PRO A 74 -8.00 -9.98 0.65
N GLN A 75 -7.51 -11.12 0.16
CA GLN A 75 -7.00 -12.21 0.99
C GLN A 75 -5.54 -12.02 1.44
N LEU A 76 -4.80 -11.06 0.88
CA LEU A 76 -3.36 -10.91 1.15
C LEU A 76 -3.04 -10.70 2.63
N VAL A 77 -3.86 -9.93 3.37
CA VAL A 77 -3.65 -9.75 4.81
C VAL A 77 -3.83 -11.06 5.58
N ASP A 78 -4.83 -11.88 5.23
CA ASP A 78 -5.00 -13.18 5.87
C ASP A 78 -3.87 -14.15 5.48
N ARG A 79 -3.45 -14.16 4.23
CA ARG A 79 -2.37 -15.01 3.75
C ARG A 79 -1.06 -14.76 4.49
N VAL A 80 -0.69 -13.49 4.73
CA VAL A 80 0.50 -13.17 5.52
C VAL A 80 0.29 -13.47 7.00
N LYS A 81 -0.88 -13.22 7.56
CA LYS A 81 -1.22 -13.56 8.95
C LYS A 81 -1.11 -15.07 9.19
N ASP A 82 -1.64 -15.87 8.27
CA ASP A 82 -1.70 -17.33 8.41
C ASP A 82 -0.41 -18.05 7.92
N GLY A 83 0.61 -17.30 7.48
CA GLY A 83 1.92 -17.83 7.07
C GLY A 83 1.92 -18.54 5.72
N VAL A 84 0.90 -18.32 4.89
CA VAL A 84 0.89 -18.80 3.49
C VAL A 84 1.91 -18.03 2.66
N ASP A 85 1.97 -16.72 2.90
CA ASP A 85 3.02 -15.83 2.40
C ASP A 85 3.82 -15.26 3.58
N ASP A 86 5.12 -15.03 3.41
CA ASP A 86 5.97 -14.46 4.45
C ASP A 86 5.88 -12.93 4.47
N LEU A 87 5.71 -12.31 3.31
CA LEU A 87 5.66 -10.88 3.07
C LEU A 87 4.53 -10.54 2.10
N VAL A 88 3.80 -9.46 2.36
CA VAL A 88 2.82 -8.91 1.43
C VAL A 88 2.87 -7.39 1.39
N ILE A 89 2.54 -6.84 0.21
CA ILE A 89 2.12 -5.43 0.09
C ILE A 89 0.71 -5.43 -0.49
N THR A 90 -0.20 -4.74 0.20
CA THR A 90 -1.61 -4.66 -0.20
C THR A 90 -2.28 -3.40 0.34
N LEU A 91 -3.52 -3.15 -0.10
CA LEU A 91 -4.40 -2.16 0.49
C LEU A 91 -5.32 -2.86 1.52
N PRO A 92 -5.26 -2.52 2.81
CA PRO A 92 -6.21 -3.02 3.80
C PRO A 92 -7.67 -2.73 3.41
N GLY A 93 -7.89 -1.58 2.76
CA GLY A 93 -9.20 -1.14 2.26
C GLY A 93 -9.87 -2.06 1.24
N TYR A 94 -9.18 -3.03 0.64
CA TYR A 94 -9.80 -4.07 -0.18
C TYR A 94 -10.73 -4.99 0.62
N THR A 95 -10.58 -5.06 1.94
CA THR A 95 -11.50 -5.77 2.84
C THR A 95 -12.33 -4.75 3.61
N ALA A 96 -13.45 -4.34 3.01
CA ALA A 96 -14.30 -3.26 3.49
C ALA A 96 -14.65 -3.39 4.99
N GLY A 97 -14.37 -2.32 5.76
CA GLY A 97 -14.73 -2.20 7.18
C GLY A 97 -13.95 -3.06 8.17
N ARG A 98 -12.93 -3.80 7.70
CA ARG A 98 -12.08 -4.62 8.57
C ARG A 98 -10.98 -3.80 9.25
N PHE A 99 -10.50 -2.74 8.61
CA PHE A 99 -9.41 -1.89 9.07
C PHE A 99 -9.89 -0.43 9.23
N PRO A 100 -10.92 -0.19 10.04
CA PRO A 100 -11.64 1.09 10.04
C PRO A 100 -10.80 2.25 10.54
N SER A 101 -9.82 2.04 11.43
CA SER A 101 -8.97 3.14 11.88
C SER A 101 -7.97 3.59 10.82
N THR A 102 -7.50 2.70 9.93
CA THR A 102 -6.60 3.09 8.84
C THR A 102 -7.29 3.96 7.79
N GLU A 103 -8.62 3.80 7.64
CA GLU A 103 -9.43 4.50 6.64
C GLU A 103 -9.45 6.03 6.81
N VAL A 104 -8.96 6.57 7.94
CA VAL A 104 -8.88 8.02 8.16
C VAL A 104 -8.09 8.72 7.05
N PHE A 105 -7.03 8.09 6.53
CA PHE A 105 -6.23 8.67 5.45
C PHE A 105 -6.86 8.50 4.06
N GLU A 106 -7.94 7.75 3.96
CA GLU A 106 -8.73 7.58 2.73
C GLU A 106 -9.93 8.53 2.66
N LEU A 107 -10.14 9.34 3.70
CA LEU A 107 -11.12 10.42 3.67
C LEU A 107 -10.73 11.46 2.61
N PRO A 108 -11.71 12.16 2.00
CA PRO A 108 -11.42 13.14 0.95
C PRO A 108 -10.48 14.25 1.41
N PHE A 109 -9.63 14.73 0.53
CA PHE A 109 -8.81 15.94 0.75
C PHE A 109 -7.91 15.91 2.00
N MET A 110 -7.33 14.73 2.31
CA MET A 110 -6.42 14.61 3.46
C MET A 110 -5.01 15.10 3.15
N THR A 111 -4.42 14.67 2.03
CA THR A 111 -3.04 15.03 1.64
C THR A 111 -2.88 15.02 0.12
N ASN A 112 -1.87 15.72 -0.39
CA ASN A 112 -1.41 15.66 -1.79
C ASN A 112 0.06 15.20 -1.90
N SER A 113 0.62 14.64 -0.85
CA SER A 113 1.98 14.10 -0.85
C SER A 113 1.99 12.70 -0.23
N ALA A 114 2.49 11.74 -0.97
CA ALA A 114 2.68 10.39 -0.48
C ALA A 114 3.76 10.33 0.62
N GLU A 115 4.82 11.15 0.55
CA GLU A 115 5.83 11.23 1.62
C GLU A 115 5.24 11.69 2.94
N VAL A 116 4.47 12.79 2.90
CA VAL A 116 3.78 13.32 4.08
C VAL A 116 2.81 12.29 4.63
N GLY A 117 1.99 11.71 3.77
CA GLY A 117 1.02 10.69 4.14
C GLY A 117 1.67 9.41 4.68
N ALA A 118 2.82 8.99 4.14
CA ALA A 118 3.56 7.83 4.62
C ALA A 118 4.06 8.02 6.05
N ARG A 119 4.66 9.16 6.34
CA ARG A 119 5.15 9.49 7.69
C ARG A 119 3.99 9.60 8.70
N ALA A 120 2.92 10.28 8.30
CA ALA A 120 1.74 10.44 9.13
C ALA A 120 1.03 9.10 9.38
N SER A 121 0.83 8.28 8.34
CA SER A 121 0.17 6.98 8.48
C SER A 121 0.99 6.01 9.31
N TRP A 122 2.33 6.03 9.22
CA TRP A 122 3.19 5.22 10.06
C TRP A 122 2.99 5.51 11.55
N ASP A 123 3.11 6.78 11.96
CA ASP A 123 2.93 7.18 13.36
C ASP A 123 1.50 6.85 13.86
N TYR A 124 0.50 7.17 13.04
CA TYR A 124 -0.90 6.96 13.38
C TYR A 124 -1.27 5.48 13.49
N ILE A 125 -0.89 4.64 12.52
CA ILE A 125 -1.23 3.22 12.49
C ILE A 125 -0.57 2.48 13.65
N ASN A 126 0.68 2.83 13.97
CA ASN A 126 1.37 2.26 15.13
C ASN A 126 0.70 2.63 16.47
N LYS A 127 0.02 3.77 16.55
CA LYS A 127 -0.69 4.19 17.75
C LYS A 127 -2.10 3.59 17.86
N TYR A 128 -2.86 3.56 16.77
CA TYR A 128 -4.29 3.26 16.80
C TYR A 128 -4.70 1.95 16.16
N SER A 129 -3.94 1.44 15.18
CA SER A 129 -4.43 0.42 14.27
C SER A 129 -3.71 -0.92 14.35
N LEU A 130 -2.64 -1.07 15.16
CA LEU A 130 -1.88 -2.34 15.23
C LEU A 130 -2.77 -3.54 15.58
N LYS A 131 -3.80 -3.34 16.43
CA LYS A 131 -4.78 -4.39 16.77
C LYS A 131 -5.61 -4.89 15.58
N GLU A 132 -5.66 -4.12 14.49
CA GLU A 132 -6.35 -4.50 13.26
C GLU A 132 -5.51 -5.48 12.40
N PHE A 133 -4.22 -5.63 12.72
CA PHE A 133 -3.26 -6.49 12.00
C PHE A 133 -2.68 -7.60 12.88
N PRO A 134 -3.53 -8.44 13.53
CA PRO A 134 -3.04 -9.51 14.40
C PRO A 134 -2.21 -10.52 13.62
N GLY A 135 -1.14 -11.05 14.24
CA GLY A 135 -0.26 -12.05 13.63
C GLY A 135 0.65 -11.52 12.52
N THR A 136 0.74 -10.19 12.38
CA THR A 136 1.64 -9.55 11.41
C THR A 136 2.54 -8.52 12.06
N LYS A 137 3.77 -8.39 11.54
CA LYS A 137 4.69 -7.28 11.78
C LYS A 137 4.58 -6.32 10.62
N LEU A 138 4.13 -5.09 10.86
CA LEU A 138 4.15 -4.05 9.84
C LEU A 138 5.59 -3.58 9.62
N LEU A 139 6.03 -3.58 8.36
CA LEU A 139 7.35 -3.11 7.95
C LEU A 139 7.31 -1.68 7.41
N ALA A 140 6.22 -1.29 6.75
CA ALA A 140 5.97 0.08 6.32
C ALA A 140 4.48 0.33 6.09
N THR A 141 4.08 1.60 6.15
CA THR A 141 2.77 2.08 5.72
C THR A 141 2.94 3.36 4.90
N TRP A 142 2.11 3.54 3.91
CA TRP A 142 2.08 4.76 3.12
C TRP A 142 0.72 4.97 2.46
N VAL A 143 0.53 6.12 1.87
CA VAL A 143 -0.58 6.38 0.93
C VAL A 143 0.00 6.62 -0.45
N HIS A 144 -0.78 6.37 -1.51
CA HIS A 144 -0.38 6.89 -2.83
C HIS A 144 -0.54 8.43 -2.84
N ASP A 145 0.08 9.06 -3.79
CA ASP A 145 -0.05 10.48 -4.05
C ASP A 145 -1.45 10.85 -4.56
N GLU A 146 -1.59 11.86 -5.39
CA GLU A 146 -2.89 12.32 -5.87
C GLU A 146 -3.61 11.27 -6.73
N GLY A 147 -4.81 10.89 -6.29
CA GLY A 147 -5.71 10.07 -7.09
C GLY A 147 -6.68 10.92 -7.89
N TYR A 148 -6.88 10.53 -9.16
CA TYR A 148 -7.65 11.28 -10.16
C TYR A 148 -8.84 10.50 -10.70
N VAL A 149 -9.68 11.22 -11.46
CA VAL A 149 -10.86 10.66 -12.14
C VAL A 149 -10.51 10.39 -13.60
N HIS A 150 -10.69 9.14 -14.02
CA HIS A 150 -10.43 8.70 -15.39
C HIS A 150 -11.69 8.07 -15.98
N THR A 151 -12.12 8.52 -17.17
CA THR A 151 -13.37 8.08 -17.80
C THR A 151 -13.21 7.81 -19.28
N ASN A 152 -14.09 7.01 -19.86
CA ASN A 152 -14.08 6.72 -21.29
C ASN A 152 -15.16 7.50 -22.07
N GLY A 153 -16.32 7.77 -21.49
CA GLY A 153 -17.48 8.36 -22.17
C GLY A 153 -17.41 9.87 -22.36
N HIS A 154 -17.11 10.61 -21.28
CA HIS A 154 -17.03 12.06 -21.27
C HIS A 154 -16.12 12.58 -20.14
N GLN A 155 -15.72 13.86 -20.26
CA GLN A 155 -14.91 14.54 -19.28
C GLN A 155 -15.73 14.92 -18.06
N VAL A 156 -15.29 14.55 -16.87
CA VAL A 156 -15.85 15.03 -15.60
C VAL A 156 -15.26 16.40 -15.31
N LYS A 157 -16.12 17.43 -15.22
CA LYS A 157 -15.76 18.82 -14.91
C LYS A 157 -16.46 19.35 -13.67
N THR A 158 -17.65 18.85 -13.38
CA THR A 158 -18.52 19.27 -12.29
C THR A 158 -19.16 18.07 -11.60
N LEU A 159 -19.82 18.27 -10.46
CA LEU A 159 -20.61 17.24 -9.78
C LEU A 159 -21.67 16.61 -10.70
N ALA A 160 -22.29 17.41 -11.58
CA ALA A 160 -23.34 16.91 -12.46
C ALA A 160 -22.85 15.83 -13.43
N ASP A 161 -21.56 15.86 -13.80
CA ASP A 161 -20.97 14.93 -14.75
C ASP A 161 -20.75 13.53 -14.17
N PHE A 162 -20.81 13.36 -12.85
CA PHE A 162 -20.76 12.03 -12.23
C PHE A 162 -22.07 11.24 -12.35
N LYS A 163 -23.18 11.96 -12.61
CA LYS A 163 -24.50 11.31 -12.62
C LYS A 163 -24.59 10.23 -13.71
N GLY A 164 -24.93 9.01 -13.27
CA GLY A 164 -25.10 7.85 -14.16
C GLY A 164 -23.80 7.11 -14.51
N LEU A 165 -22.61 7.65 -14.15
CA LEU A 165 -21.35 6.95 -14.34
C LEU A 165 -21.19 5.79 -13.35
N LYS A 166 -20.86 4.62 -13.86
CA LYS A 166 -20.38 3.48 -13.07
C LYS A 166 -18.88 3.63 -12.87
N MET A 167 -18.47 4.01 -11.67
CA MET A 167 -17.08 4.35 -11.38
C MET A 167 -16.43 3.34 -10.45
N ARG A 168 -15.29 2.80 -10.85
CA ARG A 168 -14.52 1.94 -9.94
C ARG A 168 -13.95 2.72 -8.78
N ALA A 169 -14.09 2.15 -7.59
CA ALA A 169 -13.45 2.61 -6.38
C ALA A 169 -12.59 1.51 -5.75
N PRO A 170 -11.39 1.83 -5.21
CA PRO A 170 -10.55 0.82 -4.57
C PRO A 170 -11.07 0.35 -3.20
N THR A 171 -11.67 1.23 -2.40
CA THR A 171 -11.93 1.00 -0.97
C THR A 171 -13.34 1.40 -0.56
N ARG A 172 -13.72 1.07 0.67
CA ARG A 172 -15.03 1.46 1.25
C ARG A 172 -15.21 2.98 1.25
N GLN A 173 -14.19 3.73 1.65
CA GLN A 173 -14.27 5.19 1.72
C GLN A 173 -14.39 5.82 0.32
N THR A 174 -13.66 5.31 -0.66
CA THR A 174 -13.77 5.80 -2.04
C THR A 174 -15.07 5.40 -2.72
N ASN A 175 -15.69 4.27 -2.33
CA ASN A 175 -17.07 3.95 -2.75
C ASN A 175 -18.07 5.00 -2.23
N LYS A 176 -17.99 5.35 -0.94
CA LYS A 176 -18.81 6.40 -0.35
C LYS A 176 -18.56 7.76 -1.01
N LEU A 177 -17.30 8.09 -1.28
CA LEU A 177 -16.91 9.31 -1.99
C LEU A 177 -17.59 9.40 -3.35
N LEU A 178 -17.49 8.37 -4.18
CA LEU A 178 -18.13 8.36 -5.51
C LEU A 178 -19.65 8.46 -5.43
N ALA A 179 -20.28 7.76 -4.47
CA ALA A 179 -21.73 7.87 -4.23
C ALA A 179 -22.14 9.29 -3.84
N ALA A 180 -21.40 9.95 -2.96
CA ALA A 180 -21.66 11.33 -2.54
C ALA A 180 -21.44 12.34 -3.67
N LEU A 181 -20.55 12.05 -4.64
CA LEU A 181 -20.38 12.83 -5.85
C LEU A 181 -21.46 12.57 -6.92
N GLY A 182 -22.34 11.58 -6.73
CA GLY A 182 -23.45 11.26 -7.64
C GLY A 182 -23.18 10.13 -8.63
N ALA A 183 -22.03 9.48 -8.58
CA ALA A 183 -21.76 8.29 -9.39
C ALA A 183 -22.34 7.01 -8.77
N SER A 184 -22.37 5.93 -9.57
CA SER A 184 -22.64 4.57 -9.13
C SER A 184 -21.31 3.85 -8.86
N PRO A 185 -20.88 3.69 -7.59
CA PRO A 185 -19.59 3.09 -7.29
C PRO A 185 -19.59 1.58 -7.53
N VAL A 186 -18.48 1.08 -8.05
CA VAL A 186 -18.22 -0.36 -8.25
C VAL A 186 -16.89 -0.69 -7.54
N GLY A 187 -16.99 -1.32 -6.38
CA GLY A 187 -15.81 -1.71 -5.59
C GLY A 187 -15.06 -2.88 -6.23
N MET A 188 -13.79 -2.67 -6.58
CA MET A 188 -12.94 -3.77 -7.08
C MET A 188 -11.45 -3.48 -6.89
N PRO A 189 -10.62 -4.53 -6.72
CA PRO A 189 -9.18 -4.37 -6.64
C PRO A 189 -8.57 -4.00 -8.00
N LEU A 190 -7.34 -3.46 -7.95
CA LEU A 190 -6.60 -2.94 -9.11
C LEU A 190 -6.53 -3.90 -10.31
N PRO A 191 -6.18 -5.20 -10.16
CA PRO A 191 -6.04 -6.09 -11.31
C PRO A 191 -7.32 -6.34 -12.11
N ALA A 192 -8.49 -6.03 -11.54
CA ALA A 192 -9.78 -6.23 -12.21
C ALA A 192 -10.18 -5.08 -13.15
N ILE A 193 -9.49 -3.92 -13.09
CA ILE A 193 -9.88 -2.72 -13.84
C ILE A 193 -9.84 -2.95 -15.37
N PRO A 194 -8.77 -3.54 -15.97
CA PRO A 194 -8.72 -3.69 -17.43
C PRO A 194 -9.90 -4.50 -18.00
N ASP A 195 -10.24 -5.60 -17.33
CA ASP A 195 -11.37 -6.43 -17.74
C ASP A 195 -12.71 -5.69 -17.60
N ALA A 196 -12.91 -4.98 -16.48
CA ALA A 196 -14.13 -4.22 -16.21
C ALA A 196 -14.35 -3.07 -17.22
N VAL A 197 -13.29 -2.33 -17.58
CA VAL A 197 -13.34 -1.30 -18.64
C VAL A 197 -13.60 -1.94 -19.99
N GLY A 198 -12.87 -2.99 -20.35
CA GLY A 198 -12.99 -3.68 -21.62
C GLY A 198 -14.40 -4.27 -21.87
N LYS A 199 -15.08 -4.71 -20.82
CA LYS A 199 -16.46 -5.23 -20.89
C LYS A 199 -17.53 -4.14 -20.74
N GLY A 200 -17.16 -2.87 -20.51
CA GLY A 200 -18.12 -1.80 -20.25
C GLY A 200 -18.87 -1.95 -18.91
N THR A 201 -18.34 -2.74 -17.97
CA THR A 201 -18.93 -2.90 -16.62
C THR A 201 -18.78 -1.60 -15.81
N ILE A 202 -17.73 -0.83 -16.09
CA ILE A 202 -17.48 0.49 -15.54
C ILE A 202 -17.22 1.49 -16.66
N ASP A 203 -17.61 2.75 -16.45
CA ASP A 203 -17.39 3.87 -17.36
C ASP A 203 -16.09 4.61 -17.09
N GLY A 204 -15.51 4.36 -15.88
CA GLY A 204 -14.29 5.00 -15.42
C GLY A 204 -13.84 4.48 -14.06
N PHE A 205 -12.80 5.11 -13.55
CA PHE A 205 -12.19 4.69 -12.29
C PHE A 205 -11.46 5.84 -11.58
N LEU A 206 -11.32 5.70 -10.25
CA LEU A 206 -10.39 6.48 -9.46
C LEU A 206 -9.04 5.75 -9.45
N LEU A 207 -7.95 6.47 -9.82
CA LEU A 207 -6.60 5.91 -9.86
C LEU A 207 -5.54 7.03 -9.86
N PRO A 208 -4.37 6.85 -9.24
CA PRO A 208 -3.20 7.70 -9.45
C PRO A 208 -2.49 7.35 -10.77
N TRP A 209 -1.63 8.25 -11.26
CA TRP A 209 -0.99 8.10 -12.57
C TRP A 209 0.05 6.98 -12.64
N GLU A 210 0.74 6.69 -11.53
CA GLU A 210 1.88 5.75 -11.55
C GLU A 210 1.50 4.32 -11.99
N VAL A 211 0.24 3.94 -11.80
CA VAL A 211 -0.26 2.59 -12.16
C VAL A 211 -0.68 2.48 -13.62
N MET A 212 -1.07 3.60 -14.24
CA MET A 212 -1.68 3.63 -15.56
C MET A 212 -0.86 2.88 -16.64
N PRO A 213 0.47 3.10 -16.78
CA PRO A 213 1.25 2.46 -17.84
C PRO A 213 1.35 0.95 -17.70
N SER A 214 1.50 0.46 -16.47
CA SER A 214 1.73 -0.96 -16.20
C SER A 214 0.53 -1.84 -16.58
N LEU A 215 -0.68 -1.27 -16.57
CA LEU A 215 -1.93 -1.93 -16.96
C LEU A 215 -2.47 -1.41 -18.29
N LYS A 216 -1.74 -0.51 -18.97
CA LYS A 216 -2.13 0.13 -20.24
C LYS A 216 -3.49 0.82 -20.18
N LEU A 217 -3.88 1.33 -19.01
CA LEU A 217 -5.19 1.94 -18.81
C LEU A 217 -5.37 3.24 -19.60
N GLN A 218 -4.29 3.98 -19.86
CA GLN A 218 -4.30 5.15 -20.74
C GLN A 218 -4.71 4.82 -22.20
N GLU A 219 -4.71 3.55 -22.57
CA GLU A 219 -5.20 3.08 -23.86
C GLU A 219 -6.71 2.80 -23.87
N MET A 220 -7.27 2.61 -22.68
CA MET A 220 -8.65 2.17 -22.48
C MET A 220 -9.61 3.31 -22.11
N VAL A 221 -9.08 4.44 -21.62
CA VAL A 221 -9.86 5.64 -21.26
C VAL A 221 -9.27 6.87 -21.94
N LYS A 222 -10.12 7.88 -22.20
CA LYS A 222 -9.74 9.05 -23.00
C LYS A 222 -9.74 10.37 -22.21
N PHE A 223 -10.44 10.42 -21.09
CA PHE A 223 -10.68 11.65 -20.35
C PHE A 223 -10.09 11.55 -18.95
N HIS A 224 -9.33 12.55 -18.56
CA HIS A 224 -8.66 12.61 -17.28
C HIS A 224 -8.98 13.94 -16.61
N SER A 225 -9.59 13.87 -15.40
CA SER A 225 -9.91 15.05 -14.60
C SER A 225 -9.00 15.07 -13.39
N GLU A 226 -8.13 16.09 -13.35
CA GLU A 226 -7.17 16.35 -12.29
C GLU A 226 -7.70 17.45 -11.38
N THR A 227 -7.36 17.41 -10.11
CA THR A 227 -7.76 18.44 -9.14
C THR A 227 -6.71 19.55 -9.07
N ASP A 228 -7.14 20.78 -8.83
CA ASP A 228 -6.25 21.91 -8.62
C ASP A 228 -5.26 21.62 -7.48
N PRO A 229 -3.93 21.68 -7.71
CA PRO A 229 -2.91 21.32 -6.74
C PRO A 229 -2.83 22.24 -5.52
N SER A 230 -3.55 23.38 -5.52
CA SER A 230 -3.71 24.22 -4.34
C SER A 230 -4.55 23.58 -3.22
N ARG A 231 -5.26 22.49 -3.54
CA ARG A 231 -6.05 21.69 -2.61
C ARG A 231 -5.40 20.33 -2.39
N PRO A 232 -5.62 19.67 -1.25
CA PRO A 232 -5.26 18.26 -1.09
C PRO A 232 -5.96 17.39 -2.14
N ALA A 233 -5.38 16.21 -2.42
CA ALA A 233 -5.93 15.26 -3.38
C ALA A 233 -7.37 14.86 -3.07
N LEU A 234 -8.17 14.62 -4.12
CA LEU A 234 -9.55 14.15 -3.97
C LEU A 234 -9.60 12.91 -3.06
N TYR A 235 -8.68 12.00 -3.25
CA TYR A 235 -8.54 10.80 -2.43
C TYR A 235 -7.10 10.27 -2.48
N SER A 236 -6.78 9.49 -1.48
CA SER A 236 -5.66 8.55 -1.47
C SER A 236 -6.11 7.21 -0.88
N ALA A 237 -5.31 6.16 -1.01
CA ALA A 237 -5.56 4.88 -0.38
C ALA A 237 -4.33 4.41 0.41
N VAL A 238 -4.57 3.75 1.54
CA VAL A 238 -3.50 3.27 2.42
C VAL A 238 -2.96 1.95 1.93
N PHE A 239 -1.64 1.83 1.92
CA PHE A 239 -0.91 0.59 1.72
C PHE A 239 -0.25 0.14 3.01
N VAL A 240 -0.12 -1.17 3.16
CA VAL A 240 0.70 -1.79 4.20
C VAL A 240 1.69 -2.75 3.57
N PHE A 241 2.92 -2.72 4.09
CA PHE A 241 3.92 -3.75 3.89
C PHE A 241 4.00 -4.55 5.19
N ALA A 242 3.57 -5.79 5.14
CA ALA A 242 3.46 -6.66 6.31
C ALA A 242 4.26 -7.95 6.15
N MET A 243 4.84 -8.41 7.26
CA MET A 243 5.52 -9.68 7.40
C MET A 243 4.72 -10.58 8.36
N ASN A 244 4.69 -11.89 8.10
CA ASN A 244 4.17 -12.86 9.05
C ASN A 244 4.94 -12.78 10.37
N GLN A 245 4.24 -12.61 11.50
CA GLN A 245 4.88 -12.42 12.80
C GLN A 245 5.67 -13.66 13.23
N ALA A 246 5.11 -14.86 13.07
CA ALA A 246 5.79 -16.10 13.44
C ALA A 246 7.04 -16.34 12.59
N LYS A 247 6.99 -16.00 11.30
CA LYS A 247 8.16 -16.07 10.42
C LYS A 247 9.25 -15.11 10.88
N TYR A 248 8.90 -13.86 11.20
CA TYR A 248 9.87 -12.91 11.78
C TYR A 248 10.45 -13.43 13.09
N ASP A 249 9.61 -13.96 13.98
CA ASP A 249 10.06 -14.47 15.28
C ASP A 249 11.01 -15.67 15.16
N SER A 250 10.86 -16.46 14.10
CA SER A 250 11.73 -17.62 13.80
C SER A 250 13.10 -17.25 13.22
N LEU A 251 13.29 -16.00 12.76
CA LEU A 251 14.56 -15.58 12.17
C LEU A 251 15.67 -15.52 13.23
N PRO A 252 16.91 -15.88 12.88
CA PRO A 252 18.11 -15.60 13.67
C PRO A 252 18.22 -14.10 14.00
N ALA A 253 18.87 -13.77 15.12
CA ALA A 253 18.97 -12.40 15.62
C ALA A 253 19.68 -11.43 14.65
N ASP A 254 20.66 -11.91 13.91
CA ASP A 254 21.35 -11.14 12.86
C ASP A 254 20.41 -10.82 11.69
N LEU A 255 19.58 -11.75 11.27
CA LEU A 255 18.61 -11.55 10.19
C LEU A 255 17.43 -10.67 10.63
N LYS A 256 16.98 -10.77 11.88
CA LYS A 256 15.99 -9.83 12.45
C LYS A 256 16.52 -8.38 12.38
N LYS A 257 17.78 -8.16 12.73
CA LYS A 257 18.39 -6.82 12.65
C LYS A 257 18.37 -6.26 11.21
N VAL A 258 18.59 -7.10 10.21
CA VAL A 258 18.50 -6.68 8.79
C VAL A 258 17.06 -6.28 8.45
N ILE A 259 16.05 -7.07 8.83
CA ILE A 259 14.64 -6.73 8.60
C ILE A 259 14.29 -5.42 9.33
N ASP A 260 14.67 -5.27 10.59
CA ASP A 260 14.37 -4.07 11.40
C ASP A 260 15.03 -2.82 10.84
N ALA A 261 16.29 -2.91 10.39
CA ALA A 261 17.00 -1.81 9.75
C ALA A 261 16.40 -1.38 8.40
N ASN A 262 15.63 -2.26 7.76
CA ASN A 262 14.97 -2.06 6.48
C ASN A 262 13.44 -1.98 6.62
N SER A 263 12.96 -1.43 7.71
CA SER A 263 11.54 -1.26 8.02
C SER A 263 11.28 0.04 8.79
N GLY A 264 10.02 0.28 9.12
CA GLY A 264 9.61 1.38 9.99
C GLY A 264 9.45 2.73 9.28
N ALA A 265 9.54 3.80 10.06
CA ALA A 265 9.31 5.16 9.60
C ALA A 265 10.22 5.56 8.41
N ALA A 266 11.49 5.13 8.44
CA ALA A 266 12.44 5.45 7.37
C ALA A 266 12.05 4.79 6.03
N LEU A 267 11.65 3.51 6.07
CA LEU A 267 11.16 2.82 4.88
C LEU A 267 9.86 3.43 4.38
N SER A 268 8.90 3.72 5.26
CA SER A 268 7.64 4.39 4.92
C SER A 268 7.90 5.71 4.19
N GLN A 269 8.75 6.56 4.74
CA GLN A 269 9.13 7.83 4.13
C GLN A 269 9.80 7.64 2.76
N GLN A 270 10.74 6.70 2.64
CA GLN A 270 11.43 6.41 1.37
C GLN A 270 10.42 5.96 0.30
N ILE A 271 9.49 5.09 0.65
CA ILE A 271 8.42 4.64 -0.26
C ILE A 271 7.57 5.84 -0.69
N GLY A 272 7.13 6.68 0.25
CA GLY A 272 6.34 7.86 -0.05
C GLY A 272 7.03 8.81 -1.04
N LYS A 273 8.33 9.06 -0.88
CA LYS A 273 9.14 9.86 -1.85
C LYS A 273 9.16 9.25 -3.24
N ILE A 274 9.26 7.93 -3.35
CA ILE A 274 9.22 7.23 -4.64
C ILE A 274 7.86 7.43 -5.31
N TRP A 275 6.77 7.37 -4.54
CA TRP A 275 5.41 7.61 -5.05
C TRP A 275 5.25 9.05 -5.54
N ASP A 276 5.63 10.06 -4.75
CA ASP A 276 5.55 11.48 -5.15
C ASP A 276 6.32 11.77 -6.46
N GLY A 277 7.40 11.03 -6.74
CA GLY A 277 8.18 11.14 -7.97
C GLY A 277 7.63 10.36 -9.18
N SER A 278 6.55 9.59 -9.03
CA SER A 278 6.18 8.56 -10.03
C SER A 278 5.04 8.93 -10.97
N GLN A 279 4.32 10.02 -10.73
CA GLN A 279 3.13 10.43 -11.51
C GLN A 279 3.44 10.81 -12.96
N ALA A 280 4.57 11.49 -13.18
CA ALA A 280 4.87 12.13 -14.46
C ALA A 280 4.90 11.15 -15.64
N ALA A 281 5.42 9.94 -15.44
CA ALA A 281 5.52 8.93 -16.49
C ALA A 281 4.13 8.44 -16.96
N GLY A 282 3.22 8.20 -16.01
CA GLY A 282 1.85 7.76 -16.32
C GLY A 282 1.05 8.85 -17.03
N ARG A 283 1.15 10.10 -16.53
CA ARG A 283 0.49 11.25 -17.15
C ARG A 283 1.01 11.50 -18.57
N LYS A 284 2.34 11.42 -18.75
CA LYS A 284 2.96 11.56 -20.08
C LYS A 284 2.47 10.48 -21.04
N ALA A 285 2.38 9.23 -20.62
CA ALA A 285 1.88 8.15 -21.47
C ALA A 285 0.46 8.41 -21.99
N ALA A 286 -0.41 9.01 -21.19
CA ALA A 286 -1.75 9.43 -21.64
C ALA A 286 -1.71 10.65 -22.57
N GLN A 287 -0.82 11.62 -22.31
CA GLN A 287 -0.62 12.78 -23.20
C GLN A 287 -0.12 12.37 -24.57
N ASP A 288 0.86 11.47 -24.66
CA ASP A 288 1.43 10.96 -25.91
C ASP A 288 0.39 10.24 -26.77
N ARG A 289 -0.69 9.75 -26.18
CA ARG A 289 -1.83 9.16 -26.88
C ARG A 289 -2.88 10.18 -27.33
N GLY A 290 -2.72 11.45 -27.00
CA GLY A 290 -3.69 12.50 -27.30
C GLY A 290 -4.95 12.45 -26.44
N ASN A 291 -4.88 11.85 -25.24
CA ASN A 291 -5.99 11.86 -24.30
C ASN A 291 -6.32 13.28 -23.83
N SER A 292 -7.56 13.51 -23.43
CA SER A 292 -8.05 14.80 -22.98
C SER A 292 -7.85 14.99 -21.48
N PHE A 293 -7.35 16.16 -21.09
CA PHE A 293 -7.11 16.53 -19.70
C PHE A 293 -7.96 17.73 -19.32
N TYR A 294 -8.46 17.73 -18.11
CA TYR A 294 -9.18 18.87 -17.54
C TYR A 294 -8.76 19.07 -16.07
N MET A 295 -8.32 20.28 -15.75
CA MET A 295 -8.05 20.70 -14.39
C MET A 295 -9.32 21.24 -13.77
N ILE A 296 -9.85 20.55 -12.75
CA ILE A 296 -11.02 20.98 -11.99
C ILE A 296 -10.60 22.18 -11.13
N PRO A 297 -11.18 23.37 -11.36
CA PRO A 297 -10.73 24.55 -10.66
C PRO A 297 -11.11 24.53 -9.18
N ALA A 298 -10.37 25.27 -8.34
CA ALA A 298 -10.59 25.34 -6.90
C ALA A 298 -12.03 25.71 -6.54
N SER A 299 -12.69 26.58 -7.32
CA SER A 299 -14.09 26.97 -7.10
C SER A 299 -15.07 25.81 -7.25
N GLU A 300 -14.83 24.88 -8.18
CA GLU A 300 -15.65 23.67 -8.31
C GLU A 300 -15.30 22.67 -7.21
N LEU A 301 -14.02 22.56 -6.83
CA LEU A 301 -13.61 21.71 -5.71
C LEU A 301 -14.25 22.14 -4.39
N ASP A 302 -14.59 23.42 -4.20
CA ASP A 302 -15.36 23.87 -3.03
C ASP A 302 -16.79 23.26 -3.00
N ASN A 303 -17.39 22.98 -4.15
CA ASN A 303 -18.66 22.25 -4.23
C ASN A 303 -18.47 20.78 -3.84
N TRP A 304 -17.37 20.16 -4.30
CA TRP A 304 -17.05 18.78 -3.96
C TRP A 304 -16.75 18.63 -2.47
N VAL A 305 -16.00 19.55 -1.88
CA VAL A 305 -15.73 19.58 -0.42
C VAL A 305 -17.04 19.60 0.37
N LYS A 306 -18.02 20.43 -0.03
CA LYS A 306 -19.34 20.48 0.62
C LYS A 306 -20.10 19.17 0.49
N ALA A 307 -20.10 18.57 -0.71
CA ALA A 307 -20.77 17.29 -0.96
C ALA A 307 -20.17 16.14 -0.15
N LEU A 308 -18.84 16.17 0.07
CA LEU A 308 -18.08 15.11 0.74
C LEU A 308 -17.93 15.32 2.25
N ALA A 309 -18.27 16.50 2.78
CA ALA A 309 -18.16 16.82 4.21
C ALA A 309 -18.84 15.78 5.14
N PRO A 310 -20.03 15.23 4.83
CA PRO A 310 -20.67 14.24 5.68
C PRO A 310 -19.85 12.96 5.91
N LEU A 311 -18.94 12.61 5.01
CA LEU A 311 -18.12 11.40 5.14
C LEU A 311 -17.19 11.42 6.37
N TYR A 312 -16.78 12.59 6.80
CA TYR A 312 -16.01 12.77 8.03
C TYR A 312 -16.82 12.43 9.28
N ASP A 313 -18.06 12.92 9.35
CA ASP A 313 -18.96 12.66 10.48
C ASP A 313 -19.38 11.17 10.50
N GLU A 314 -19.59 10.56 9.34
CA GLU A 314 -19.85 9.13 9.23
C GLU A 314 -18.69 8.29 9.75
N TRP A 315 -17.44 8.65 9.39
CA TRP A 315 -16.27 7.94 9.87
C TRP A 315 -16.08 8.11 11.38
N ILE A 316 -16.25 9.33 11.91
CA ILE A 316 -16.23 9.61 13.36
C ILE A 316 -17.25 8.73 14.08
N ALA A 317 -18.51 8.73 13.60
CA ALA A 317 -19.56 7.91 14.21
C ALA A 317 -19.29 6.40 14.14
N ASP A 318 -18.65 5.91 13.05
CA ASP A 318 -18.22 4.50 12.95
C ASP A 318 -17.14 4.18 14.00
N MET A 319 -16.17 5.08 14.20
CA MET A 319 -15.13 4.91 15.23
C MET A 319 -15.72 4.94 16.65
N ASP A 320 -16.63 5.87 16.92
CA ASP A 320 -17.29 5.99 18.24
C ASP A 320 -18.11 4.74 18.56
N LYS A 321 -18.85 4.19 17.60
CA LYS A 321 -19.58 2.91 17.74
C LYS A 321 -18.65 1.72 18.08
N ARG A 322 -17.39 1.80 17.67
CA ARG A 322 -16.36 0.77 17.95
C ARG A 322 -15.62 1.01 19.27
N GLY A 323 -16.07 2.00 20.08
CA GLY A 323 -15.47 2.34 21.37
C GLY A 323 -14.18 3.17 21.28
N ASN A 324 -13.94 3.82 20.14
CA ASN A 324 -12.83 4.75 19.97
C ASN A 324 -13.35 6.19 20.08
N ASN A 325 -12.44 7.18 20.15
CA ASN A 325 -12.77 8.58 20.02
C ASN A 325 -12.49 9.05 18.60
N GLY A 326 -13.47 8.90 17.70
CA GLY A 326 -13.31 9.19 16.27
C GLY A 326 -12.87 10.63 16.00
N LYS A 327 -13.42 11.60 16.76
CA LYS A 327 -13.05 13.02 16.62
C LYS A 327 -11.58 13.27 16.98
N ALA A 328 -11.10 12.71 18.07
CA ALA A 328 -9.69 12.83 18.46
C ALA A 328 -8.75 12.12 17.46
N MET A 329 -9.16 10.96 16.97
CA MET A 329 -8.39 10.20 15.98
C MET A 329 -8.25 10.97 14.66
N LEU A 330 -9.33 11.59 14.16
CA LEU A 330 -9.30 12.45 12.96
C LEU A 330 -8.43 13.69 13.18
N ALA A 331 -8.55 14.35 14.33
CA ALA A 331 -7.73 15.50 14.68
C ALA A 331 -6.24 15.15 14.64
N GLU A 332 -5.84 14.04 15.27
CA GLU A 332 -4.45 13.60 15.27
C GLU A 332 -3.93 13.23 13.89
N ALA A 333 -4.73 12.55 13.05
CA ALA A 333 -4.33 12.28 11.67
C ALA A 333 -4.01 13.57 10.91
N ARG A 334 -4.85 14.61 11.09
CA ARG A 334 -4.61 15.94 10.48
C ARG A 334 -3.38 16.64 11.07
N GLU A 335 -3.17 16.57 12.36
CA GLU A 335 -1.99 17.15 13.04
C GLU A 335 -0.70 16.50 12.54
N LEU A 336 -0.68 15.17 12.37
CA LEU A 336 0.45 14.44 11.81
C LEU A 336 0.74 14.87 10.36
N LEU A 337 -0.29 15.03 9.52
CA LEU A 337 -0.12 15.53 8.16
C LEU A 337 0.47 16.95 8.15
N VAL A 338 0.02 17.83 9.04
CA VAL A 338 0.59 19.19 9.19
C VAL A 338 2.03 19.15 9.70
N LYS A 339 2.31 18.29 10.71
CA LYS A 339 3.66 18.08 11.27
C LYS A 339 4.67 17.70 10.20
N TYR A 340 4.30 16.83 9.26
CA TYR A 340 5.20 16.30 8.26
C TYR A 340 5.25 17.08 6.94
N LYS A 341 4.34 18.05 6.76
CA LYS A 341 4.36 18.97 5.61
C LYS A 341 5.47 20.04 5.73
N LYS A 342 5.97 20.28 6.95
CA LYS A 342 7.07 21.21 7.24
C LYS A 342 8.39 20.52 6.96
#